data_3207fcae4154fa57c6801f09230c330b
#
_entry.id   3207fcae4154fa57c6801f09230c330b
#
_cell.length_a   1.000
_cell.length_b   1.000
_cell.length_c   1.000
_cell.angle_alpha   90.00
_cell.angle_beta   90.00
_cell.angle_gamma   90.00
#
_symmetry.space_group_name_H-M   'P 1'
#
loop_
_entity.id
_entity.type
_entity.pdbx_description
1 polymer ?
#
loop_
_entity_poly.entity_id
_entity_poly.type
_entity_poly.pdbx_seq_one_letter_code
_entity_poly.pdbx_strand_id
1 'polypeptide(L)'
;MENQEQKRIIEVNGVKMEIDLRNAKVVENYKVGDYVKVLIKEYNSYKSYIGNIIGFDNFEKTPTIVIAYLKNEYSSSTIDFVYYNSTSVDVELTTLNEWDIPLEKSTILENFNKEILKKEQELKEMKKKTDVFERLFGKYFENK
;
A
#
# COMPACT_ATOMS: atom_id res chain seq x y z
N MET A 1 -23.59 -23.87 -33.48
CA MET A 1 -22.23 -23.74 -34.05
C MET A 1 -21.32 -23.20 -32.98
N GLU A 2 -20.36 -23.98 -32.58
CA GLU A 2 -19.32 -23.46 -31.73
C GLU A 2 -18.44 -22.49 -32.51
N ASN A 3 -18.33 -21.28 -32.03
CA ASN A 3 -17.57 -20.26 -32.68
C ASN A 3 -16.07 -20.52 -32.38
N GLN A 4 -15.37 -21.11 -33.34
CA GLN A 4 -13.94 -21.44 -33.19
C GLN A 4 -13.05 -20.25 -32.85
N GLU A 5 -13.53 -19.03 -33.09
CA GLU A 5 -12.83 -17.79 -32.74
C GLU A 5 -12.72 -17.56 -31.22
N GLN A 6 -13.49 -18.27 -30.42
CA GLN A 6 -13.51 -18.15 -28.97
C GLN A 6 -12.57 -19.12 -28.26
N LYS A 7 -11.87 -19.97 -28.99
CA LYS A 7 -10.88 -20.89 -28.44
C LYS A 7 -9.48 -20.53 -28.86
N ARG A 8 -8.56 -20.53 -27.93
CA ARG A 8 -7.14 -20.26 -28.16
C ARG A 8 -6.28 -21.37 -27.59
N ILE A 9 -5.23 -21.72 -28.32
CA ILE A 9 -4.21 -22.63 -27.81
C ILE A 9 -3.04 -21.79 -27.29
N ILE A 10 -2.68 -22.03 -26.05
CA ILE A 10 -1.51 -21.41 -25.42
C ILE A 10 -0.54 -22.50 -24.95
N GLU A 11 0.73 -22.15 -24.87
CA GLU A 11 1.77 -23.02 -24.35
C GLU A 11 2.40 -22.39 -23.12
N VAL A 12 2.37 -23.11 -21.99
CA VAL A 12 2.94 -22.69 -20.73
C VAL A 12 3.84 -23.83 -20.23
N ASN A 13 5.14 -23.55 -20.06
CA ASN A 13 6.12 -24.51 -19.60
C ASN A 13 6.15 -25.83 -20.40
N GLY A 14 5.99 -25.74 -21.74
CA GLY A 14 5.96 -26.88 -22.63
C GLY A 14 4.64 -27.64 -22.70
N VAL A 15 3.63 -27.19 -21.95
CA VAL A 15 2.29 -27.79 -21.97
C VAL A 15 1.37 -26.94 -22.85
N LYS A 16 0.77 -27.56 -23.86
CA LYS A 16 -0.24 -26.92 -24.71
C LYS A 16 -1.61 -27.05 -24.05
N MET A 17 -2.29 -25.93 -23.90
CA MET A 17 -3.63 -25.86 -23.32
C MET A 17 -4.58 -25.16 -24.27
N GLU A 18 -5.80 -25.71 -24.39
CA GLU A 18 -6.88 -25.02 -25.08
C GLU A 18 -7.72 -24.24 -24.09
N ILE A 19 -7.85 -22.93 -24.34
CA ILE A 19 -8.62 -22.02 -23.48
C ILE A 19 -9.88 -21.59 -24.21
N ASP A 20 -11.03 -21.75 -23.55
CA ASP A 20 -12.28 -21.20 -24.02
C ASP A 20 -12.42 -19.75 -23.52
N LEU A 21 -12.33 -18.82 -24.46
CA LEU A 21 -12.36 -17.38 -24.15
C LEU A 21 -13.73 -16.90 -23.63
N ARG A 22 -14.79 -17.70 -23.82
CA ARG A 22 -16.11 -17.34 -23.25
C ARG A 22 -16.11 -17.39 -21.73
N ASN A 23 -15.30 -18.27 -21.17
CA ASN A 23 -15.15 -18.44 -19.73
C ASN A 23 -13.86 -17.83 -19.18
N ALA A 24 -13.04 -17.24 -20.06
CA ALA A 24 -11.80 -16.61 -19.64
C ALA A 24 -12.10 -15.28 -18.93
N LYS A 25 -11.52 -15.12 -17.75
CA LYS A 25 -11.52 -13.83 -17.08
C LYS A 25 -10.38 -12.99 -17.63
N VAL A 26 -10.63 -11.70 -17.83
CA VAL A 26 -9.55 -10.76 -18.13
C VAL A 26 -8.67 -10.69 -16.90
N VAL A 27 -7.43 -11.11 -17.04
CA VAL A 27 -6.43 -10.99 -15.99
C VAL A 27 -5.63 -9.72 -16.30
N GLU A 28 -5.74 -8.74 -15.43
CA GLU A 28 -4.91 -7.56 -15.55
C GLU A 28 -3.46 -7.90 -15.20
N ASN A 29 -2.54 -7.51 -16.06
CA ASN A 29 -1.12 -7.69 -15.85
C ASN A 29 -0.58 -6.52 -15.03
N TYR A 30 -0.30 -6.76 -13.76
CA TYR A 30 0.33 -5.79 -12.90
C TYR A 30 1.85 -5.93 -12.92
N LYS A 31 2.55 -4.80 -12.93
CA LYS A 31 4.01 -4.72 -12.90
C LYS A 31 4.45 -3.86 -11.72
N VAL A 32 5.64 -4.11 -11.23
CA VAL A 32 6.28 -3.23 -10.24
C VAL A 32 6.40 -1.82 -10.84
N GLY A 33 5.96 -0.83 -10.08
CA GLY A 33 5.91 0.56 -10.50
C GLY A 33 4.57 1.02 -11.06
N ASP A 34 3.64 0.10 -11.31
CA ASP A 34 2.30 0.47 -11.77
C ASP A 34 1.51 1.22 -10.70
N TYR A 35 0.78 2.24 -11.12
CA TYR A 35 -0.17 2.93 -10.26
C TYR A 35 -1.53 2.25 -10.34
N VAL A 36 -2.11 2.02 -9.20
CA VAL A 36 -3.41 1.36 -9.05
C VAL A 36 -4.29 2.11 -8.08
N LYS A 37 -5.59 1.89 -8.20
CA LYS A 37 -6.55 2.35 -7.20
C LYS A 37 -6.79 1.22 -6.22
N VAL A 38 -6.48 1.48 -4.97
CA VAL A 38 -6.68 0.54 -3.87
C VAL A 38 -7.96 0.88 -3.15
N LEU A 39 -8.87 -0.07 -3.06
CA LEU A 39 -10.10 0.05 -2.30
C LEU A 39 -9.95 -0.74 -1.02
N ILE A 40 -10.03 -0.07 0.11
CA ILE A 40 -9.92 -0.69 1.43
C ILE A 40 -11.24 -0.48 2.16
N LYS A 41 -11.82 -1.59 2.63
CA LYS A 41 -13.05 -1.54 3.41
C LYS A 41 -12.76 -1.08 4.82
N GLU A 42 -13.36 0.04 5.20
CA GLU A 42 -13.35 0.56 6.55
C GLU A 42 -14.79 0.66 7.03
N TYR A 43 -15.11 -0.04 8.12
CA TYR A 43 -16.47 -0.18 8.61
C TYR A 43 -17.40 -0.77 7.53
N ASN A 44 -18.36 -0.02 7.04
CA ASN A 44 -19.32 -0.48 6.03
C ASN A 44 -19.10 0.15 4.65
N SER A 45 -17.99 0.83 4.43
CA SER A 45 -17.70 1.51 3.17
C SER A 45 -16.27 1.29 2.71
N TYR A 46 -16.07 1.35 1.40
CA TYR A 46 -14.73 1.30 0.81
C TYR A 46 -14.18 2.71 0.66
N LYS A 47 -12.94 2.89 1.04
CA LYS A 47 -12.17 4.10 0.75
C LYS A 47 -11.19 3.81 -0.37
N SER A 48 -10.98 4.80 -1.22
CA SER A 48 -10.09 4.71 -2.38
C SER A 48 -8.79 5.43 -2.12
N TYR A 49 -7.69 4.78 -2.46
CA TYR A 49 -6.34 5.33 -2.33
C TYR A 49 -5.55 5.12 -3.60
N ILE A 50 -4.59 6.01 -3.87
CA ILE A 50 -3.59 5.79 -4.92
C ILE A 50 -2.52 4.86 -4.35
N GLY A 51 -2.30 3.76 -5.06
CA GLY A 51 -1.25 2.80 -4.73
C GLY A 51 -0.19 2.70 -5.82
N ASN A 52 0.97 2.24 -5.42
CA ASN A 52 2.06 1.88 -6.30
C ASN A 52 2.48 0.46 -5.97
N ILE A 53 2.55 -0.39 -6.99
CA ILE A 53 2.99 -1.77 -6.81
C ILE A 53 4.49 -1.77 -6.62
N ILE A 54 4.94 -2.24 -5.46
CA ILE A 54 6.36 -2.24 -5.09
C ILE A 54 7.00 -3.62 -5.16
N GLY A 55 6.20 -4.67 -5.24
CA GLY A 55 6.76 -6.02 -5.33
C GLY A 55 5.70 -7.10 -5.41
N PHE A 56 6.19 -8.31 -5.59
CA PHE A 56 5.40 -9.53 -5.55
C PHE A 56 6.06 -10.49 -4.57
N ASP A 57 5.26 -11.20 -3.82
CA ASP A 57 5.74 -12.16 -2.82
C ASP A 57 4.85 -13.40 -2.81
N ASN A 58 5.35 -14.47 -2.23
CA ASN A 58 4.57 -15.68 -1.98
C ASN A 58 4.27 -15.78 -0.49
N PHE A 59 3.21 -15.12 -0.09
CA PHE A 59 2.76 -15.17 1.29
C PHE A 59 1.94 -16.44 1.53
N GLU A 60 2.39 -17.30 2.43
CA GLU A 60 1.76 -18.60 2.70
C GLU A 60 1.48 -19.43 1.43
N LYS A 61 2.45 -19.46 0.51
CA LYS A 61 2.35 -20.12 -0.81
C LYS A 61 1.29 -19.51 -1.74
N THR A 62 0.78 -18.34 -1.44
CA THR A 62 -0.18 -17.63 -2.27
C THR A 62 0.50 -16.44 -2.95
N PRO A 63 0.44 -16.34 -4.29
CA PRO A 63 0.97 -15.17 -4.98
C PRO A 63 0.32 -13.90 -4.47
N THR A 64 1.14 -12.95 -4.03
CA THR A 64 0.70 -11.74 -3.34
C THR A 64 1.31 -10.52 -3.99
N ILE A 65 0.49 -9.48 -4.20
CA ILE A 65 0.92 -8.17 -4.67
C ILE A 65 1.16 -7.29 -3.46
N VAL A 66 2.35 -6.71 -3.38
CA VAL A 66 2.71 -5.76 -2.32
C VAL A 66 2.56 -4.35 -2.86
N ILE A 67 1.76 -3.55 -2.18
CA ILE A 67 1.37 -2.21 -2.63
C ILE A 67 1.66 -1.21 -1.53
N ALA A 68 2.38 -0.13 -1.88
CA ALA A 68 2.45 1.07 -1.07
C ALA A 68 1.30 1.98 -1.47
N TYR A 69 0.53 2.48 -0.55
CA TYR A 69 -0.54 3.41 -0.86
C TYR A 69 -0.46 4.68 -0.02
N LEU A 70 -0.91 5.77 -0.63
CA LEU A 70 -0.90 7.08 -0.01
C LEU A 70 -2.20 7.28 0.78
N LYS A 71 -2.08 7.32 2.08
CA LYS A 71 -3.18 7.63 2.98
C LYS A 71 -3.17 9.13 3.26
N ASN A 72 -3.96 9.87 2.49
CA ASN A 72 -4.04 11.32 2.60
C ASN A 72 -5.38 11.69 3.25
N GLU A 73 -5.31 12.10 4.49
CA GLU A 73 -6.43 12.63 5.25
C GLU A 73 -6.37 14.15 5.27
N TYR A 74 -7.41 14.79 5.76
CA TYR A 74 -7.53 16.26 5.73
C TYR A 74 -6.30 17.00 6.26
N SER A 75 -5.73 16.52 7.34
CA SER A 75 -4.60 17.18 8.01
C SER A 75 -3.34 16.32 8.12
N SER A 76 -3.35 15.13 7.56
CA SER A 76 -2.22 14.21 7.64
C SER A 76 -2.04 13.42 6.35
N SER A 77 -0.79 13.13 6.04
CA SER A 77 -0.44 12.25 4.92
C SER A 77 0.55 11.21 5.42
N THR A 78 0.34 9.98 5.06
CA THR A 78 1.26 8.88 5.37
C THR A 78 1.27 7.86 4.24
N ILE A 79 2.27 7.01 4.23
CA ILE A 79 2.37 5.89 3.30
C ILE A 79 2.20 4.62 4.10
N ASP A 80 1.22 3.82 3.72
CA ASP A 80 0.99 2.51 4.29
C ASP A 80 1.17 1.43 3.24
N PHE A 81 1.22 0.19 3.68
CA PHE A 81 1.42 -0.96 2.82
C PHE A 81 0.26 -1.92 2.96
N VAL A 82 -0.11 -2.52 1.84
CA VAL A 82 -1.15 -3.56 1.83
C VAL A 82 -0.70 -4.72 0.97
N TYR A 83 -1.10 -5.91 1.38
CA TYR A 83 -0.85 -7.16 0.67
C TYR A 83 -2.16 -7.63 0.07
N TYR A 84 -2.14 -7.87 -1.23
CA TYR A 84 -3.32 -8.30 -1.97
C TYR A 84 -3.08 -9.65 -2.61
N ASN A 85 -3.94 -10.61 -2.32
CA ASN A 85 -3.92 -11.94 -2.92
C ASN A 85 -5.34 -12.51 -3.05
N SER A 86 -5.44 -13.76 -3.50
CA SER A 86 -6.74 -14.40 -3.70
C SER A 86 -7.56 -14.59 -2.43
N THR A 87 -6.94 -14.49 -1.26
CA THR A 87 -7.63 -14.61 0.04
C THR A 87 -8.04 -13.27 0.64
N SER A 88 -7.66 -12.16 0.03
CA SER A 88 -8.02 -10.82 0.51
C SER A 88 -9.52 -10.58 0.38
N VAL A 89 -10.13 -10.10 1.46
CA VAL A 89 -11.59 -9.94 1.56
C VAL A 89 -12.00 -8.48 1.56
N ASP A 90 -11.21 -7.63 2.21
CA ASP A 90 -11.54 -6.22 2.43
C ASP A 90 -10.69 -5.27 1.58
N VAL A 91 -9.98 -5.78 0.62
CA VAL A 91 -9.10 -5.04 -0.28
C VAL A 91 -9.42 -5.41 -1.72
N GLU A 92 -9.55 -4.41 -2.57
CA GLU A 92 -9.72 -4.59 -4.00
C GLU A 92 -8.77 -3.67 -4.76
N LEU A 93 -8.32 -4.13 -5.92
CA LEU A 93 -7.52 -3.33 -6.84
C LEU A 93 -8.33 -3.05 -8.10
N THR A 94 -8.27 -1.81 -8.55
CA THR A 94 -8.88 -1.40 -9.81
C THR A 94 -7.94 -0.49 -10.59
N THR A 95 -8.29 -0.24 -11.84
CA THR A 95 -7.59 0.72 -12.67
C THR A 95 -7.74 2.12 -12.09
N LEU A 96 -6.62 2.84 -12.01
CA LEU A 96 -6.60 4.23 -11.61
C LEU A 96 -6.93 5.11 -12.80
N ASN A 97 -8.01 5.88 -12.68
CA ASN A 97 -8.35 6.92 -13.64
C ASN A 97 -7.83 8.27 -13.14
N GLU A 98 -7.43 9.12 -14.08
CA GLU A 98 -6.76 10.39 -13.81
C GLU A 98 -7.53 11.33 -12.85
N TRP A 99 -8.84 11.20 -12.80
CA TRP A 99 -9.73 12.06 -12.00
C TRP A 99 -10.34 11.38 -10.77
N ASP A 100 -9.98 10.14 -10.50
CA ASP A 100 -10.61 9.36 -9.43
C ASP A 100 -10.31 9.88 -8.03
N ILE A 101 -9.11 10.41 -7.82
CA ILE A 101 -8.65 10.86 -6.51
C ILE A 101 -7.97 12.21 -6.67
N PRO A 102 -8.61 13.30 -6.19
CA PRO A 102 -8.00 14.62 -6.24
C PRO A 102 -6.89 14.72 -5.20
N LEU A 103 -5.65 14.87 -5.67
CA LEU A 103 -4.48 15.02 -4.81
C LEU A 103 -3.63 16.19 -5.29
N GLU A 104 -3.18 17.00 -4.33
CA GLU A 104 -2.21 18.05 -4.59
C GLU A 104 -0.90 17.71 -3.90
N LYS A 105 0.16 17.60 -4.68
CA LYS A 105 1.50 17.29 -4.19
C LYS A 105 1.97 18.27 -3.11
N SER A 106 1.70 19.57 -3.30
CA SER A 106 2.06 20.60 -2.33
C SER A 106 1.43 20.37 -0.96
N THR A 107 0.15 20.03 -0.92
CA THR A 107 -0.57 19.75 0.33
C THR A 107 0.00 18.52 1.03
N ILE A 108 0.31 17.47 0.27
CA ILE A 108 0.92 16.24 0.80
C ILE A 108 2.29 16.55 1.41
N LEU A 109 3.13 17.28 0.70
CA LEU A 109 4.45 17.67 1.19
C LEU A 109 4.37 18.56 2.43
N GLU A 110 3.42 19.48 2.49
CA GLU A 110 3.16 20.29 3.68
C GLU A 110 2.78 19.41 4.88
N ASN A 111 1.93 18.43 4.69
CA ASN A 111 1.55 17.50 5.75
C ASN A 111 2.75 16.70 6.26
N PHE A 112 3.60 16.18 5.38
CA PHE A 112 4.83 15.52 5.78
C PHE A 112 5.78 16.46 6.53
N ASN A 113 5.94 17.68 6.06
CA ASN A 113 6.78 18.68 6.73
C ASN A 113 6.28 19.04 8.14
N LYS A 114 4.97 19.19 8.30
CA LYS A 114 4.36 19.41 9.62
C LYS A 114 4.64 18.26 10.58
N GLU A 115 4.54 17.04 10.09
CA GLU A 115 4.83 15.85 10.90
C GLU A 115 6.32 15.77 11.29
N ILE A 116 7.21 16.11 10.36
CA ILE A 116 8.66 16.18 10.61
C ILE A 116 8.95 17.20 11.72
N LEU A 117 8.41 18.41 11.62
CA LEU A 117 8.60 19.46 12.63
C LEU A 117 8.07 19.03 14.00
N LYS A 118 6.93 18.38 14.03
CA LYS A 118 6.34 17.84 15.26
C LYS A 118 7.26 16.81 15.92
N LYS A 119 7.79 15.88 15.12
CA LYS A 119 8.69 14.84 15.62
C LYS A 119 10.05 15.40 16.07
N GLU A 120 10.57 16.40 15.38
CA GLU A 120 11.78 17.13 15.80
C GLU A 120 11.57 17.81 17.15
N GLN A 121 10.41 18.43 17.36
CA GLN A 121 10.07 19.06 18.63
C GLN A 121 9.92 18.03 19.75
N GLU A 122 9.26 16.93 19.49
CA GLU A 122 9.10 15.81 20.45
C GLU A 122 10.46 15.22 20.84
N LEU A 123 11.36 15.06 19.85
CA LEU A 123 12.73 14.60 20.10
C LEU A 123 13.50 15.57 20.98
N LYS A 124 13.40 16.86 20.70
CA LYS A 124 14.06 17.92 21.48
C LYS A 124 13.57 17.92 22.92
N GLU A 125 12.27 17.77 23.13
CA GLU A 125 11.67 17.69 24.48
C GLU A 125 12.12 16.43 25.22
N MET A 126 12.22 15.32 24.55
CA MET A 126 12.70 14.06 25.13
C MET A 126 14.15 14.16 25.57
N LYS A 127 15.01 14.79 24.75
CA LYS A 127 16.41 15.06 25.11
C LYS A 127 16.52 15.96 26.34
N LYS A 128 15.68 16.98 26.45
CA LYS A 128 15.61 17.84 27.66
C LYS A 128 15.22 17.05 28.89
N LYS A 129 14.26 16.11 28.77
CA LYS A 129 13.86 15.23 29.88
C LYS A 129 15.01 14.35 30.36
N THR A 130 15.80 13.83 29.43
CA THR A 130 17.00 13.05 29.75
C THR A 130 18.02 13.89 30.51
N ASP A 131 18.28 15.11 30.06
CA ASP A 131 19.20 16.05 30.75
C ASP A 131 18.67 16.39 32.15
N VAL A 132 17.39 16.64 32.30
CA VAL A 132 16.76 16.90 33.60
C VAL A 132 16.88 15.69 34.53
N PHE A 133 16.65 14.51 34.00
CA PHE A 133 16.81 13.27 34.77
C PHE A 133 18.23 13.11 35.29
N GLU A 134 19.24 13.27 34.44
CA GLU A 134 20.65 13.18 34.84
C GLU A 134 21.02 14.24 35.90
N ARG A 135 20.56 15.45 35.72
CA ARG A 135 20.84 16.55 36.65
C ARG A 135 20.22 16.35 38.03
N LEU A 136 18.99 15.87 38.08
CA LEU A 136 18.23 15.74 39.32
C LEU A 136 18.46 14.41 40.02
N PHE A 137 18.65 13.33 39.27
CA PHE A 137 18.69 11.98 39.80
C PHE A 137 19.99 11.23 39.55
N GLY A 138 20.87 11.75 38.72
CA GLY A 138 22.12 11.06 38.35
C GLY A 138 22.95 10.62 39.56
N LYS A 139 23.10 11.48 40.56
CA LYS A 139 23.85 11.18 41.80
C LYS A 139 23.21 10.06 42.62
N TYR A 140 21.90 9.92 42.58
CA TYR A 140 21.20 8.84 43.29
C TYR A 140 21.65 7.48 42.79
N PHE A 141 21.88 7.34 41.50
CA PHE A 141 22.25 6.06 40.88
C PHE A 141 23.77 5.78 40.96
N GLU A 142 24.62 6.77 41.17
CA GLU A 142 26.05 6.57 41.29
C GLU A 142 26.46 5.74 42.52
N ASN A 143 25.61 5.69 43.53
CA ASN A 143 25.86 5.01 44.80
C ASN A 143 25.23 3.60 44.90
N LYS A 144 24.80 3.05 43.77
CA LYS A 144 24.17 1.71 43.73
C LYS A 144 25.00 0.67 43.04
#